data_9350b2897367038c725d133888600c9a
#
_entry.id   9350b2897367038c725d133888600c9a
#
_cell.length_a   1.000
_cell.length_b   1.000
_cell.length_c   1.000
_cell.angle_alpha   90.00
_cell.angle_beta   90.00
_cell.angle_gamma   90.00
#
_symmetry.space_group_name_H-M   'P 1'
#
loop_
_entity.id
_entity.type
_entity.pdbx_description
1 polymer ?
#
loop_
_entity_poly.entity_id
_entity_poly.type
_entity_poly.pdbx_seq_one_letter_code
_entity_poly.pdbx_strand_id
1 'polypeptide(L)'
;MKNRPAIIAVGRTRFGENYEKEPEKLIEEAWLKASEEAQIERKDLEACYLSDYFLPITNKLGLEEGFLSELTELHVPMEVTRSFSSALSNACNAIQAGKYNMVLVGGIEKMTDRWDKIRDDLMLLEDPGAIMRDARQRQPMNSCFERTLKSMASKTMTWKN
;
A
#
# COMPACT_ATOMS: atom_id res chain seq x y z
N MET A 1 4.42 29.48 -11.04
CA MET A 1 5.39 28.54 -10.45
C MET A 1 4.73 27.18 -10.44
N LYS A 2 5.41 26.09 -10.81
CA LYS A 2 4.84 24.74 -10.63
C LYS A 2 4.78 24.47 -9.12
N ASN A 3 3.61 24.09 -8.62
CA ASN A 3 3.47 23.62 -7.25
C ASN A 3 4.39 22.42 -7.06
N ARG A 4 5.18 22.42 -6.00
CA ARG A 4 6.06 21.29 -5.66
C ARG A 4 5.42 20.51 -4.52
N PRO A 5 5.02 19.25 -4.72
CA PRO A 5 4.53 18.44 -3.63
C PRO A 5 5.65 18.19 -2.62
N ALA A 6 5.30 18.16 -1.34
CA ALA A 6 6.19 17.83 -0.24
C ALA A 6 5.50 16.83 0.68
N ILE A 7 6.26 15.90 1.23
CA ILE A 7 5.78 15.00 2.28
C ILE A 7 5.92 15.73 3.61
N ILE A 8 4.81 15.89 4.33
CA ILE A 8 4.77 16.65 5.59
C ILE A 8 4.70 15.74 6.83
N ALA A 9 4.25 14.51 6.68
CA ALA A 9 4.26 13.51 7.75
C ALA A 9 4.23 12.09 7.18
N VAL A 10 4.63 11.13 7.99
CA VAL A 10 4.62 9.70 7.66
C VAL A 10 4.13 8.88 8.84
N GLY A 11 3.01 8.19 8.67
CA GLY A 11 2.51 7.22 9.64
C GLY A 11 2.68 5.79 9.15
N ARG A 12 3.04 4.89 10.04
CA ARG A 12 3.12 3.46 9.72
C ARG A 12 2.78 2.60 10.92
N THR A 13 2.22 1.43 10.63
CA THR A 13 2.10 0.35 11.61
C THR A 13 3.38 -0.45 11.71
N ARG A 14 3.52 -1.25 12.75
CA ARG A 14 4.61 -2.23 12.85
C ARG A 14 4.34 -3.37 11.86
N PHE A 15 5.33 -3.69 11.02
CA PHE A 15 5.28 -4.88 10.18
C PHE A 15 5.39 -6.15 11.02
N GLY A 16 4.64 -7.16 10.64
CA GLY A 16 4.66 -8.46 11.30
C GLY A 16 3.29 -9.12 11.31
N GLU A 17 3.14 -10.10 12.16
CA GLU A 17 1.91 -10.86 12.35
C GLU A 17 0.91 -10.06 13.19
N ASN A 18 -0.08 -9.49 12.53
CA ASN A 18 -1.12 -8.67 13.16
C ASN A 18 -2.48 -9.39 13.08
N TYR A 19 -2.53 -10.66 13.47
CA TYR A 19 -3.75 -11.49 13.36
C TYR A 19 -4.96 -10.92 14.11
N GLU A 20 -4.71 -10.22 15.22
CA GLU A 20 -5.77 -9.66 16.08
C GLU A 20 -6.27 -8.29 15.62
N LYS A 21 -5.63 -7.69 14.61
CA LYS A 21 -6.02 -6.37 14.11
C LYS A 21 -6.69 -6.51 12.76
N GLU A 22 -7.91 -6.05 12.67
CA GLU A 22 -8.57 -5.90 11.38
C GLU A 22 -7.87 -4.82 10.51
N PRO A 23 -8.00 -4.87 9.16
CA PRO A 23 -7.38 -3.89 8.27
C PRO A 23 -7.68 -2.44 8.66
N GLU A 24 -8.90 -2.19 9.14
CA GLU A 24 -9.39 -0.89 9.61
C GLU A 24 -8.52 -0.32 10.72
N LYS A 25 -8.19 -1.15 11.69
CA LYS A 25 -7.35 -0.73 12.82
C LYS A 25 -5.92 -0.41 12.41
N LEU A 26 -5.41 -1.10 11.39
CA LEU A 26 -4.09 -0.82 10.84
C LEU A 26 -4.07 0.53 10.10
N ILE A 27 -5.12 0.82 9.33
CA ILE A 27 -5.27 2.10 8.62
C ILE A 27 -5.39 3.24 9.63
N GLU A 28 -6.26 3.07 10.63
CA GLU A 28 -6.48 4.07 11.68
C GLU A 28 -5.19 4.36 12.45
N GLU A 29 -4.44 3.32 12.85
CA GLU A 29 -3.16 3.46 13.56
C GLU A 29 -2.13 4.25 12.72
N ALA A 30 -2.04 3.95 11.43
CA ALA A 30 -1.13 4.67 10.54
C ALA A 30 -1.56 6.13 10.36
N TRP A 31 -2.85 6.37 10.17
CA TRP A 31 -3.41 7.72 10.05
C TRP A 31 -3.15 8.56 11.30
N LEU A 32 -3.46 8.03 12.49
CA LEU A 32 -3.27 8.77 13.75
C LEU A 32 -1.82 9.23 13.91
N LYS A 33 -0.85 8.36 13.63
CA LYS A 33 0.58 8.72 13.70
C LYS A 33 0.96 9.83 12.73
N ALA A 34 0.46 9.78 11.50
CA ALA A 34 0.74 10.82 10.50
C ALA A 34 0.06 12.15 10.88
N SER A 35 -1.19 12.12 11.31
CA SER A 35 -1.95 13.31 11.66
C SER A 35 -1.39 14.01 12.89
N GLU A 36 -0.94 13.26 13.89
CA GLU A 36 -0.27 13.80 15.08
C GLU A 36 1.06 14.46 14.72
N GLU A 37 1.88 13.82 13.85
CA GLU A 37 3.16 14.38 13.41
C GLU A 37 2.99 15.71 12.65
N ALA A 38 2.03 15.76 11.73
CA ALA A 38 1.77 16.95 10.93
C ALA A 38 0.86 17.98 11.61
N GLN A 39 0.23 17.63 12.73
CA GLN A 39 -0.81 18.44 13.38
C GLN A 39 -1.96 18.82 12.43
N ILE A 40 -2.42 17.85 11.64
CA ILE A 40 -3.51 17.98 10.69
C ILE A 40 -4.75 17.24 11.16
N GLU A 41 -5.91 17.75 10.75
CA GLU A 41 -7.20 17.11 10.99
C GLU A 41 -7.73 16.47 9.69
N ARG A 42 -8.70 15.57 9.82
CA ARG A 42 -9.36 14.94 8.65
C ARG A 42 -9.95 15.94 7.67
N LYS A 43 -10.52 17.03 8.18
CA LYS A 43 -11.10 18.10 7.37
C LYS A 43 -10.13 18.84 6.47
N ASP A 44 -8.82 18.73 6.74
CA ASP A 44 -7.78 19.40 5.96
C ASP A 44 -7.42 18.59 4.69
N LEU A 45 -7.86 17.33 4.62
CA LEU A 45 -7.63 16.48 3.46
C LEU A 45 -8.64 16.75 2.35
N GLU A 46 -8.14 16.92 1.14
CA GLU A 46 -8.96 17.22 -0.05
C GLU A 46 -9.12 15.99 -0.97
N ALA A 47 -8.26 14.99 -0.86
CA ALA A 47 -8.36 13.72 -1.58
C ALA A 47 -7.51 12.64 -0.93
N CYS A 48 -7.80 11.37 -1.27
CA CYS A 48 -7.02 10.21 -0.85
C CYS A 48 -6.59 9.38 -2.05
N TYR A 49 -5.32 8.97 -2.06
CA TYR A 49 -4.74 8.05 -3.04
C TYR A 49 -4.20 6.84 -2.30
N LEU A 50 -4.83 5.71 -2.51
CA LEU A 50 -4.56 4.50 -1.74
C LEU A 50 -4.05 3.39 -2.65
N SER A 51 -3.32 2.46 -2.07
CA SER A 51 -2.89 1.27 -2.78
C SER A 51 -3.15 0.02 -1.96
N ASP A 52 -3.75 -0.94 -2.61
CA ASP A 52 -3.76 -2.33 -2.19
C ASP A 52 -3.71 -3.24 -3.40
N TYR A 53 -3.30 -4.45 -3.22
CA TYR A 53 -3.32 -5.45 -4.25
C TYR A 53 -4.04 -6.71 -3.81
N PHE A 54 -3.80 -7.15 -2.58
CA PHE A 54 -4.31 -8.41 -2.05
C PHE A 54 -5.51 -8.25 -1.12
N LEU A 55 -5.78 -7.06 -0.62
CA LEU A 55 -6.87 -6.84 0.33
C LEU A 55 -8.22 -7.35 -0.21
N PRO A 56 -8.60 -7.13 -1.49
CA PRO A 56 -9.82 -7.71 -2.05
C PRO A 56 -9.82 -9.24 -2.07
N ILE A 57 -8.66 -9.86 -2.20
CA ILE A 57 -8.49 -11.32 -2.23
C ILE A 57 -8.51 -11.87 -0.80
N THR A 58 -7.77 -11.25 0.11
CA THR A 58 -7.60 -11.72 1.49
C THR A 58 -8.83 -11.46 2.34
N ASN A 59 -9.42 -10.28 2.23
CA ASN A 59 -10.52 -9.84 3.07
C ASN A 59 -11.87 -9.80 2.35
N LYS A 60 -11.91 -10.07 1.02
CA LYS A 60 -13.13 -10.08 0.18
C LYS A 60 -13.90 -8.75 0.22
N LEU A 61 -13.19 -7.65 0.35
CA LEU A 61 -13.77 -6.31 0.35
C LEU A 61 -14.05 -5.87 -1.09
N GLY A 62 -15.32 -5.80 -1.47
CA GLY A 62 -15.75 -5.51 -2.84
C GLY A 62 -15.89 -4.03 -3.20
N LEU A 63 -15.84 -3.12 -2.23
CA LEU A 63 -15.99 -1.68 -2.42
C LEU A 63 -14.94 -0.96 -1.58
N GLU A 64 -13.72 -0.95 -2.08
CA GLU A 64 -12.55 -0.45 -1.36
C GLU A 64 -12.68 1.03 -0.98
N GLU A 65 -13.06 1.90 -1.93
CA GLU A 65 -13.20 3.33 -1.69
C GLU A 65 -14.37 3.64 -0.73
N GLY A 66 -15.49 2.97 -0.89
CA GLY A 66 -16.66 3.14 -0.02
C GLY A 66 -16.34 2.71 1.42
N PHE A 67 -15.71 1.56 1.57
CA PHE A 67 -15.27 1.05 2.86
C PHE A 67 -14.30 2.01 3.55
N LEU A 68 -13.29 2.49 2.84
CA LEU A 68 -12.30 3.40 3.37
C LEU A 68 -12.90 4.78 3.71
N SER A 69 -13.87 5.24 2.92
CA SER A 69 -14.61 6.49 3.21
C SER A 69 -15.39 6.39 4.52
N GLU A 70 -16.10 5.30 4.73
CA GLU A 70 -16.84 5.08 5.99
C GLU A 70 -15.90 4.92 7.18
N LEU A 71 -14.83 4.14 7.03
CA LEU A 71 -13.88 3.88 8.08
C LEU A 71 -13.14 5.13 8.55
N THR A 72 -12.68 5.93 7.60
CA THR A 72 -11.90 7.12 7.88
C THR A 72 -12.76 8.34 8.14
N GLU A 73 -14.08 8.23 7.93
CA GLU A 73 -15.02 9.37 7.94
C GLU A 73 -14.58 10.51 6.98
N LEU A 74 -13.86 10.13 5.93
CA LEU A 74 -13.38 11.03 4.90
C LEU A 74 -14.30 10.95 3.68
N HIS A 75 -15.10 11.98 3.49
CA HIS A 75 -15.98 12.13 2.33
C HIS A 75 -15.31 12.98 1.23
N VAL A 76 -14.12 12.58 0.84
CA VAL A 76 -13.31 13.22 -0.19
C VAL A 76 -13.12 12.28 -1.37
N PRO A 77 -12.76 12.79 -2.57
CA PRO A 77 -12.40 11.93 -3.68
C PRO A 77 -11.32 10.93 -3.31
N MET A 78 -11.56 9.65 -3.60
CA MET A 78 -10.61 8.57 -3.36
C MET A 78 -10.26 7.87 -4.67
N GLU A 79 -9.03 7.42 -4.77
CA GLU A 79 -8.55 6.60 -5.87
C GLU A 79 -7.73 5.44 -5.31
N VAL A 80 -8.13 4.22 -5.66
CA VAL A 80 -7.38 3.02 -5.27
C VAL A 80 -6.60 2.49 -6.46
N THR A 81 -5.35 2.19 -6.24
CA THR A 81 -4.44 1.64 -7.24
C THR A 81 -3.74 0.39 -6.71
N ARG A 82 -3.26 -0.46 -7.61
CA ARG A 82 -2.52 -1.68 -7.23
C ARG A 82 -1.10 -1.40 -6.75
N SER A 83 -0.59 -0.20 -6.93
CA SER A 83 0.81 0.13 -6.65
C SER A 83 0.92 1.43 -5.89
N PHE A 84 1.61 1.41 -4.77
CA PHE A 84 1.90 2.62 -4.00
C PHE A 84 2.62 3.70 -4.84
N SER A 85 3.52 3.28 -5.74
CA SER A 85 4.20 4.22 -6.63
C SER A 85 3.23 4.94 -7.58
N SER A 86 2.19 4.25 -8.04
CA SER A 86 1.14 4.85 -8.87
C SER A 86 0.28 5.81 -8.06
N ALA A 87 -0.15 5.42 -6.85
CA ALA A 87 -0.89 6.29 -5.94
C ALA A 87 -0.10 7.58 -5.64
N LEU A 88 1.17 7.45 -5.29
CA LEU A 88 2.05 8.58 -5.02
C LEU A 88 2.22 9.49 -6.26
N SER A 89 2.42 8.90 -7.44
CA SER A 89 2.56 9.65 -8.69
C SER A 89 1.28 10.44 -9.02
N ASN A 90 0.12 9.82 -8.87
CA ASN A 90 -1.17 10.47 -9.12
C ASN A 90 -1.41 11.62 -8.14
N ALA A 91 -1.12 11.42 -6.87
CA ALA A 91 -1.18 12.46 -5.85
C ALA A 91 -0.26 13.66 -6.19
N CYS A 92 1.00 13.38 -6.54
CA CYS A 92 1.95 14.42 -6.94
C CYS A 92 1.46 15.20 -8.17
N ASN A 93 0.92 14.50 -9.17
CA ASN A 93 0.38 15.13 -10.38
C ASN A 93 -0.83 16.02 -10.05
N ALA A 94 -1.72 15.59 -9.16
CA ALA A 94 -2.88 16.36 -8.74
C ALA A 94 -2.48 17.65 -8.02
N ILE A 95 -1.50 17.61 -7.11
CA ILE A 95 -0.95 18.79 -6.44
C ILE A 95 -0.25 19.72 -7.46
N GLN A 96 0.56 19.17 -8.36
CA GLN A 96 1.26 19.97 -9.38
C GLN A 96 0.30 20.67 -10.34
N ALA A 97 -0.83 20.02 -10.64
CA ALA A 97 -1.90 20.58 -11.44
C ALA A 97 -2.72 21.64 -10.69
N GLY A 98 -2.52 21.81 -9.39
CA GLY A 98 -3.29 22.74 -8.54
C GLY A 98 -4.71 22.25 -8.25
N LYS A 99 -4.97 20.95 -8.42
CA LYS A 99 -6.30 20.37 -8.14
C LYS A 99 -6.57 20.29 -6.64
N TYR A 100 -5.54 19.95 -5.88
CA TYR A 100 -5.58 19.81 -4.43
C TYR A 100 -4.34 20.43 -3.78
N ASN A 101 -4.47 20.86 -2.53
CA ASN A 101 -3.37 21.39 -1.72
C ASN A 101 -2.84 20.35 -0.73
N MET A 102 -3.73 19.51 -0.18
CA MET A 102 -3.37 18.50 0.79
C MET A 102 -4.08 17.18 0.45
N VAL A 103 -3.29 16.14 0.32
CA VAL A 103 -3.78 14.81 -0.02
C VAL A 103 -3.15 13.74 0.89
N LEU A 104 -3.90 12.70 1.19
CA LEU A 104 -3.41 11.50 1.84
C LEU A 104 -2.95 10.49 0.78
N VAL A 105 -1.76 9.93 0.98
CA VAL A 105 -1.29 8.79 0.18
C VAL A 105 -1.00 7.64 1.13
N GLY A 106 -1.61 6.50 0.89
CA GLY A 106 -1.46 5.35 1.76
C GLY A 106 -1.42 4.02 1.02
N GLY A 107 -1.16 2.96 1.76
CA GLY A 107 -1.26 1.61 1.25
C GLY A 107 -1.38 0.62 2.39
N ILE A 108 -2.09 -0.48 2.14
CA ILE A 108 -2.30 -1.54 3.12
C ILE A 108 -2.27 -2.89 2.44
N GLU A 109 -1.67 -3.85 3.16
CA GLU A 109 -1.76 -5.27 2.83
C GLU A 109 -1.86 -6.08 4.12
N LYS A 110 -2.72 -7.08 4.15
CA LYS A 110 -2.88 -7.99 5.29
C LYS A 110 -2.77 -9.44 4.84
N MET A 111 -1.58 -9.81 4.41
CA MET A 111 -1.31 -11.09 3.78
C MET A 111 -1.22 -12.26 4.76
N THR A 112 -0.87 -11.98 6.02
CA THR A 112 -0.70 -13.01 7.07
C THR A 112 -1.98 -13.76 7.41
N ASP A 113 -3.15 -13.17 7.16
CA ASP A 113 -4.45 -13.82 7.39
C ASP A 113 -4.70 -15.01 6.46
N ARG A 114 -3.89 -15.13 5.40
CA ARG A 114 -3.98 -16.20 4.41
C ARG A 114 -2.66 -16.95 4.25
N TRP A 115 -1.95 -17.12 5.33
CA TRP A 115 -0.63 -17.75 5.33
C TRP A 115 -0.60 -19.12 4.64
N ASP A 116 -1.69 -19.88 4.70
CA ASP A 116 -1.87 -21.18 4.07
C ASP A 116 -2.02 -21.11 2.55
N LYS A 117 -2.50 -19.98 2.02
CA LYS A 117 -2.78 -19.76 0.59
C LYS A 117 -1.98 -18.64 -0.03
N ILE A 118 -1.19 -17.93 0.77
CA ILE A 118 -0.45 -16.75 0.30
C ILE A 118 0.45 -17.06 -0.89
N ARG A 119 0.98 -18.27 -0.97
CA ARG A 119 1.78 -18.72 -2.10
C ARG A 119 0.98 -18.70 -3.41
N ASP A 120 -0.23 -19.20 -3.37
CA ASP A 120 -1.11 -19.27 -4.53
C ASP A 120 -1.59 -17.85 -4.91
N ASP A 121 -1.87 -17.03 -3.91
CA ASP A 121 -2.28 -15.63 -4.12
C ASP A 121 -1.11 -14.82 -4.75
N LEU A 122 0.14 -15.05 -4.32
CA LEU A 122 1.33 -14.41 -4.89
C LEU A 122 1.58 -14.82 -6.36
N MET A 123 1.12 -15.98 -6.79
CA MET A 123 1.22 -16.39 -8.19
C MET A 123 0.45 -15.46 -9.13
N LEU A 124 -0.53 -14.70 -8.63
CA LEU A 124 -1.25 -13.69 -9.42
C LEU A 124 -0.35 -12.52 -9.87
N LEU A 125 0.81 -12.37 -9.24
CA LEU A 125 1.81 -11.35 -9.58
C LEU A 125 2.83 -11.82 -10.62
N GLU A 126 2.91 -13.15 -10.83
CA GLU A 126 3.92 -13.74 -11.68
C GLU A 126 3.50 -13.72 -13.16
N ASP A 127 4.49 -13.62 -14.03
CA ASP A 127 4.30 -13.81 -15.46
C ASP A 127 3.84 -15.26 -15.73
N PRO A 128 2.74 -15.47 -16.48
CA PRO A 128 2.26 -16.81 -16.81
C PRO A 128 3.33 -17.71 -17.44
N GLY A 129 4.24 -17.14 -18.21
CA GLY A 129 5.38 -17.87 -18.78
C GLY A 129 6.40 -18.30 -17.73
N ALA A 130 6.60 -17.53 -16.67
CA ALA A 130 7.46 -17.91 -15.55
C ALA A 130 6.85 -19.06 -14.77
N ILE A 131 5.56 -18.98 -14.46
CA ILE A 131 4.81 -20.05 -13.78
C ILE A 131 4.92 -21.37 -14.56
N MET A 132 4.72 -21.32 -15.87
CA MET A 132 4.80 -22.50 -16.74
C MET A 132 6.21 -23.10 -16.79
N ARG A 133 7.25 -22.27 -16.77
CA ARG A 133 8.65 -22.72 -16.72
C ARG A 133 8.98 -23.40 -15.40
N ASP A 134 8.58 -22.80 -14.28
CA ASP A 134 8.83 -23.34 -12.94
C ASP A 134 8.06 -24.65 -12.70
N ALA A 135 6.83 -24.74 -13.17
CA ALA A 135 6.05 -25.98 -13.13
C ALA A 135 6.73 -27.12 -13.92
N ARG A 136 7.34 -26.83 -15.07
CA ARG A 136 8.08 -27.81 -15.87
C ARG A 136 9.40 -28.24 -15.23
N GLN A 137 10.06 -27.36 -14.52
CA GLN A 137 11.37 -27.64 -13.90
C GLN A 137 11.25 -28.24 -12.49
N ARG A 138 10.04 -28.38 -11.96
CA ARG A 138 9.76 -28.86 -10.59
C ARG A 138 10.63 -28.18 -9.52
N GLN A 139 11.11 -26.97 -9.80
CA GLN A 139 11.83 -26.19 -8.79
C GLN A 139 10.82 -25.56 -7.85
N PRO A 140 10.99 -25.70 -6.52
CA PRO A 140 10.11 -25.04 -5.58
C PRO A 140 10.21 -23.53 -5.76
N MET A 141 9.09 -22.84 -5.78
CA MET A 141 8.93 -21.39 -5.90
C MET A 141 9.75 -20.57 -4.89
N ASN A 142 10.32 -21.24 -3.89
CA ASN A 142 11.28 -20.69 -2.92
C ASN A 142 12.49 -20.00 -3.59
N SER A 143 12.90 -20.44 -4.78
CA SER A 143 14.09 -19.87 -5.44
C SER A 143 13.88 -18.47 -6.01
N CYS A 144 12.67 -18.15 -6.44
CA CYS A 144 12.36 -16.80 -6.95
C CYS A 144 12.14 -15.83 -5.77
N PHE A 145 11.38 -16.26 -4.78
CA PHE A 145 11.13 -15.49 -3.57
C PHE A 145 12.41 -15.24 -2.77
N GLU A 146 13.25 -16.27 -2.59
CA GLU A 146 14.57 -16.10 -1.95
C GLU A 146 15.50 -15.18 -2.75
N ARG A 147 15.51 -15.24 -4.08
CA ARG A 147 16.28 -14.31 -4.91
C ARG A 147 15.79 -12.88 -4.75
N THR A 148 14.48 -12.67 -4.72
CA THR A 148 13.88 -11.35 -4.51
C THR A 148 14.23 -10.82 -3.12
N LEU A 149 14.09 -11.62 -2.07
CA LEU A 149 14.47 -11.25 -0.70
C LEU A 149 15.97 -10.95 -0.59
N LYS A 150 16.85 -11.78 -1.20
CA LYS A 150 18.31 -11.55 -1.22
C LYS A 150 18.66 -10.28 -1.99
N SER A 151 17.96 -10.02 -3.11
CA SER A 151 18.12 -8.76 -3.87
C SER A 151 17.66 -7.54 -3.09
N MET A 152 16.56 -7.64 -2.34
CA MET A 152 16.09 -6.57 -1.47
C MET A 152 17.00 -6.34 -0.26
N ALA A 153 17.49 -7.41 0.37
CA ALA A 153 18.43 -7.34 1.49
C ALA A 153 19.80 -6.77 1.08
N SER A 154 20.24 -7.03 -0.14
CA SER A 154 21.52 -6.49 -0.68
C SER A 154 21.42 -5.02 -1.12
N LYS A 155 20.22 -4.49 -1.27
CA LYS A 155 19.94 -3.09 -1.61
C LYS A 155 19.54 -2.26 -0.39
N THR A 156 20.14 -2.54 0.77
CA THR A 156 20.09 -1.59 1.88
C THR A 156 20.78 -0.32 1.40
N MET A 157 20.00 0.65 0.98
CA MET A 157 20.51 1.97 0.58
C MET A 157 21.14 2.60 1.80
N THR A 158 22.47 2.63 1.82
CA THR A 158 23.23 3.50 2.72
C THR A 158 23.08 4.93 2.20
N TRP A 159 22.21 5.69 2.83
CA TRP A 159 22.21 7.14 2.69
C TRP A 159 23.47 7.62 3.44
N LYS A 160 24.47 8.07 2.70
CA LYS A 160 25.54 8.91 3.26
C LYS A 160 25.06 10.35 3.19
N ASN A 161 25.17 11.03 4.34
CA ASN A 161 24.98 12.47 4.50
C ASN A 161 25.83 13.27 3.50
#